data_3e8b7db64a1a5b5d66f7619ab9f1d182
#
_entry.id   3e8b7db64a1a5b5d66f7619ab9f1d182
#
_cell.length_a   1.000
_cell.length_b   1.000
_cell.length_c   1.000
_cell.angle_alpha   90.00
_cell.angle_beta   90.00
_cell.angle_gamma   90.00
#
_symmetry.space_group_name_H-M   'P 1'
#
loop_
_entity.id
_entity.type
_entity.pdbx_description
1 polymer ?
#
loop_
_entity_poly.entity_id
_entity_poly.type
_entity_poly.pdbx_seq_one_letter_code
_entity_poly.pdbx_strand_id
1 'polypeptide(L)'
;VLIGSVGVNAQTIKMATIAPDGLGWIKELRQTMKVIGQKTDGRVKFKLYPGGVQGDDFTVLRKMRIGQLHGGALAAGTLIRYYTDLQIYNLPLQLKDFEEVDVVREKMDPGIIEGIGQGGLHVFPLIETGFAYLLSKKPVANPSDLTNLKVWVPDGDPLGEQLVKLFKVSPVPLNITDVLAALQTGLVDAVAVPPLVAIALQWHNHVDYMMDLPLMYIYSVLAIDARSMAKMSDSDRALVTAQLDPLMQKIDRVNRTDNLKAFEAIVSQGVTAVEPTSDDLAAWGQVAVDARRGMLEAEEVSQPILDEFTSILRTHRARQP
;
A
#
# COMPACT_ATOMS: atom_id res chain seq x y z
N VAL A 1 36.09 -8.87 -41.40
CA VAL A 1 34.75 -8.41 -40.96
C VAL A 1 34.87 -8.09 -39.47
N LEU A 2 35.01 -6.81 -39.12
CA LEU A 2 34.98 -6.31 -37.75
C LEU A 2 33.50 -6.34 -37.31
N ILE A 3 33.15 -7.31 -36.51
CA ILE A 3 31.85 -7.31 -35.78
C ILE A 3 32.04 -6.27 -34.68
N GLY A 4 31.53 -5.06 -34.93
CA GLY A 4 31.45 -4.02 -33.92
C GLY A 4 30.54 -4.54 -32.79
N SER A 5 31.12 -4.82 -31.63
CA SER A 5 30.35 -5.01 -30.40
C SER A 5 29.64 -3.69 -30.12
N VAL A 6 28.36 -3.64 -30.38
CA VAL A 6 27.47 -2.57 -29.86
C VAL A 6 27.57 -2.69 -28.35
N GLY A 7 28.35 -1.77 -27.76
CA GLY A 7 28.46 -1.68 -26.30
C GLY A 7 27.08 -1.40 -25.72
N VAL A 8 26.42 -2.43 -25.21
CA VAL A 8 25.16 -2.27 -24.49
C VAL A 8 25.50 -1.55 -23.19
N ASN A 9 25.14 -0.28 -23.11
CA ASN A 9 25.33 0.53 -21.91
C ASN A 9 24.61 -0.13 -20.72
N ALA A 10 25.39 -0.53 -19.72
CA ALA A 10 24.86 -1.07 -18.49
C ALA A 10 23.96 -0.03 -17.81
N GLN A 11 22.69 -0.39 -17.57
CA GLN A 11 21.73 0.45 -16.90
C GLN A 11 21.61 0.04 -15.42
N THR A 12 21.69 1.02 -14.51
CA THR A 12 21.42 0.78 -13.08
C THR A 12 20.06 1.36 -12.70
N ILE A 13 19.13 0.48 -12.33
CA ILE A 13 17.81 0.84 -11.81
C ILE A 13 17.93 1.08 -10.30
N LYS A 14 17.76 2.34 -9.88
CA LYS A 14 17.76 2.75 -8.47
C LYS A 14 16.35 2.72 -7.95
N MET A 15 16.09 1.91 -6.93
CA MET A 15 14.78 1.72 -6.32
C MET A 15 14.82 2.02 -4.83
N ALA A 16 13.70 2.50 -4.28
CA ALA A 16 13.58 2.80 -2.87
C ALA A 16 12.30 2.21 -2.26
N THR A 17 12.30 2.05 -0.96
CA THR A 17 11.12 1.68 -0.16
C THR A 17 11.28 2.13 1.28
N ILE A 18 10.18 2.40 1.95
CA ILE A 18 10.14 2.67 3.40
C ILE A 18 10.36 1.41 4.24
N ALA A 19 10.14 0.23 3.66
CA ALA A 19 10.25 -1.04 4.37
C ALA A 19 11.66 -1.26 4.92
N PRO A 20 11.80 -1.68 6.19
CA PRO A 20 13.09 -1.96 6.82
C PRO A 20 13.90 -3.04 6.10
N ASP A 21 15.22 -2.90 6.08
CA ASP A 21 16.15 -3.81 5.36
C ASP A 21 16.12 -5.26 5.88
N GLY A 22 15.70 -5.49 7.11
CA GLY A 22 15.67 -6.82 7.73
C GLY A 22 14.55 -7.75 7.25
N LEU A 23 13.54 -7.24 6.56
CA LEU A 23 12.36 -8.01 6.18
C LEU A 23 12.68 -9.11 5.17
N GLY A 24 11.97 -10.25 5.29
CA GLY A 24 12.18 -11.43 4.44
C GLY A 24 12.04 -11.12 2.95
N TRP A 25 10.98 -10.41 2.58
CA TRP A 25 10.74 -10.06 1.18
C TRP A 25 11.78 -9.08 0.60
N ILE A 26 12.39 -8.20 1.42
CA ILE A 26 13.52 -7.34 0.98
C ILE A 26 14.74 -8.17 0.60
N LYS A 27 15.02 -9.23 1.39
CA LYS A 27 16.13 -10.15 1.10
C LYS A 27 15.87 -10.91 -0.21
N GLU A 28 14.63 -11.39 -0.42
CA GLU A 28 14.25 -12.08 -1.65
C GLU A 28 14.31 -11.13 -2.86
N LEU A 29 13.83 -9.90 -2.72
CA LEU A 29 13.91 -8.90 -3.78
C LEU A 29 15.37 -8.60 -4.16
N ARG A 30 16.26 -8.41 -3.20
CA ARG A 30 17.71 -8.24 -3.45
C ARG A 30 18.30 -9.44 -4.18
N GLN A 31 17.94 -10.65 -3.78
CA GLN A 31 18.43 -11.86 -4.44
C GLN A 31 17.94 -11.94 -5.89
N THR A 32 16.68 -11.66 -6.14
CA THR A 32 16.10 -11.62 -7.50
C THR A 32 16.78 -10.55 -8.36
N MET A 33 16.99 -9.35 -7.82
CA MET A 33 17.72 -8.28 -8.50
C MET A 33 19.16 -8.70 -8.87
N LYS A 34 19.83 -9.45 -7.99
CA LYS A 34 21.18 -10.01 -8.27
C LYS A 34 21.12 -11.04 -9.41
N VAL A 35 20.13 -11.93 -9.40
CA VAL A 35 19.91 -12.93 -10.47
C VAL A 35 19.66 -12.25 -11.81
N ILE A 36 18.86 -11.19 -11.85
CA ILE A 36 18.64 -10.40 -13.07
C ILE A 36 19.96 -9.83 -13.57
N GLY A 37 20.77 -9.24 -12.69
CA GLY A 37 22.07 -8.72 -13.06
C GLY A 37 23.00 -9.78 -13.67
N GLN A 38 23.00 -10.99 -13.12
CA GLN A 38 23.78 -12.13 -13.66
C GLN A 38 23.25 -12.59 -15.03
N LYS A 39 21.93 -12.81 -15.16
CA LYS A 39 21.29 -13.30 -16.38
C LYS A 39 21.33 -12.30 -17.53
N THR A 40 21.51 -11.01 -17.24
CA THR A 40 21.67 -9.96 -18.25
C THR A 40 23.15 -9.61 -18.49
N ASP A 41 24.11 -10.41 -18.00
CA ASP A 41 25.55 -10.11 -18.10
C ASP A 41 25.90 -8.69 -17.65
N GLY A 42 25.20 -8.19 -16.63
CA GLY A 42 25.38 -6.84 -16.09
C GLY A 42 24.79 -5.69 -16.90
N ARG A 43 24.04 -5.96 -17.97
CA ARG A 43 23.32 -4.92 -18.74
C ARG A 43 22.24 -4.23 -17.89
N VAL A 44 21.52 -5.00 -17.05
CA VAL A 44 20.53 -4.48 -16.10
C VAL A 44 21.01 -4.77 -14.68
N LYS A 45 21.25 -3.72 -13.90
CA LYS A 45 21.63 -3.79 -12.50
C LYS A 45 20.61 -3.05 -11.65
N PHE A 46 20.40 -3.50 -10.42
CA PHE A 46 19.54 -2.84 -9.45
C PHE A 46 20.34 -2.32 -8.28
N LYS A 47 19.89 -1.19 -7.72
CA LYS A 47 20.34 -0.67 -6.43
C LYS A 47 19.13 -0.33 -5.59
N LEU A 48 18.92 -1.10 -4.52
CA LEU A 48 17.78 -0.93 -3.59
C LEU A 48 18.19 -0.13 -2.36
N TYR A 49 17.39 0.86 -2.02
CA TYR A 49 17.49 1.72 -0.83
C TYR A 49 16.28 1.48 0.08
N PRO A 50 16.36 0.55 1.05
CA PRO A 50 15.28 0.28 2.01
C PRO A 50 15.31 1.24 3.20
N GLY A 51 14.31 1.13 4.09
CA GLY A 51 14.26 1.82 5.37
C GLY A 51 14.01 3.32 5.28
N GLY A 52 13.40 3.80 4.20
CA GLY A 52 13.06 5.21 4.06
C GLY A 52 14.25 6.16 3.88
N VAL A 53 15.47 5.66 3.64
CA VAL A 53 16.68 6.50 3.46
C VAL A 53 16.60 7.46 2.27
N GLN A 54 15.64 7.25 1.37
CA GLN A 54 15.35 8.14 0.26
C GLN A 54 14.12 9.04 0.53
N GLY A 55 13.55 8.99 1.71
CA GLY A 55 12.31 9.65 2.11
C GLY A 55 11.11 8.71 2.04
N ASP A 56 9.93 9.26 2.26
CA ASP A 56 8.65 8.59 2.09
C ASP A 56 8.30 8.32 0.61
N ASP A 57 7.20 7.63 0.37
CA ASP A 57 6.78 7.24 -0.99
C ASP A 57 6.52 8.45 -1.89
N PHE A 58 5.94 9.54 -1.39
CA PHE A 58 5.76 10.78 -2.16
C PHE A 58 7.09 11.41 -2.55
N THR A 59 8.07 11.39 -1.65
CA THR A 59 9.44 11.84 -1.93
C THR A 59 10.13 10.96 -2.97
N VAL A 60 9.96 9.64 -2.87
CA VAL A 60 10.46 8.68 -3.86
C VAL A 60 9.86 8.97 -5.24
N LEU A 61 8.54 9.18 -5.34
CA LEU A 61 7.89 9.53 -6.61
C LEU A 61 8.40 10.87 -7.18
N ARG A 62 8.63 11.88 -6.34
CA ARG A 62 9.28 13.14 -6.80
C ARG A 62 10.67 12.89 -7.38
N LYS A 63 11.48 12.05 -6.71
CA LYS A 63 12.83 11.68 -7.18
C LYS A 63 12.80 10.85 -8.46
N MET A 64 11.79 10.00 -8.64
CA MET A 64 11.58 9.25 -9.90
C MET A 64 11.24 10.20 -11.05
N ARG A 65 10.40 11.20 -10.83
CA ARG A 65 10.01 12.18 -11.85
C ARG A 65 11.21 12.94 -12.40
N ILE A 66 12.19 13.29 -11.56
CA ILE A 66 13.42 14.00 -11.96
C ILE A 66 14.59 13.07 -12.29
N GLY A 67 14.38 11.74 -12.32
CA GLY A 67 15.38 10.75 -12.72
C GLY A 67 16.49 10.46 -11.68
N GLN A 68 16.32 10.88 -10.44
CA GLN A 68 17.24 10.51 -9.34
C GLN A 68 17.03 9.07 -8.89
N LEU A 69 15.78 8.61 -8.87
CA LEU A 69 15.37 7.22 -8.71
C LEU A 69 14.64 6.75 -9.98
N HIS A 70 14.51 5.44 -10.12
CA HIS A 70 13.90 4.82 -11.29
C HIS A 70 12.71 3.95 -10.92
N GLY A 71 12.51 3.66 -9.63
CA GLY A 71 11.41 2.83 -9.15
C GLY A 71 11.34 2.77 -7.63
N GLY A 72 10.36 2.01 -7.15
CA GLY A 72 10.16 1.78 -5.72
C GLY A 72 9.15 0.67 -5.46
N ALA A 73 9.18 0.16 -4.23
CA ALA A 73 8.05 -0.58 -3.65
C ALA A 73 7.27 0.42 -2.79
N LEU A 74 6.06 0.78 -3.23
CA LEU A 74 5.30 1.95 -2.80
C LEU A 74 3.89 1.54 -2.39
N ALA A 75 3.30 2.21 -1.41
CA ALA A 75 1.87 2.11 -1.14
C ALA A 75 1.08 2.61 -2.36
N ALA A 76 0.11 1.83 -2.83
CA ALA A 76 -0.61 2.15 -4.04
C ALA A 76 -1.31 3.52 -3.97
N GLY A 77 -1.90 3.87 -2.83
CA GLY A 77 -2.56 5.16 -2.62
C GLY A 77 -1.68 6.39 -2.91
N THR A 78 -0.35 6.25 -2.90
CA THR A 78 0.56 7.36 -3.24
C THR A 78 0.66 7.62 -4.75
N LEU A 79 0.17 6.69 -5.58
CA LEU A 79 0.22 6.77 -7.04
C LEU A 79 -0.98 7.50 -7.66
N ILE A 80 -1.82 8.15 -6.88
CA ILE A 80 -3.06 8.84 -7.31
C ILE A 80 -2.86 9.77 -8.52
N ARG A 81 -1.67 10.37 -8.65
CA ARG A 81 -1.34 11.24 -9.79
C ARG A 81 -1.10 10.50 -11.11
N TYR A 82 -0.89 9.19 -11.05
CA TYR A 82 -0.72 8.33 -12.22
C TYR A 82 -2.03 7.71 -12.66
N TYR A 83 -2.88 7.36 -11.69
CA TYR A 83 -4.20 6.80 -11.92
C TYR A 83 -5.07 6.97 -10.67
N THR A 84 -6.12 7.78 -10.72
CA THR A 84 -6.96 8.08 -9.55
C THR A 84 -7.78 6.87 -9.11
N ASP A 85 -8.31 6.08 -10.04
CA ASP A 85 -9.17 4.93 -9.76
C ASP A 85 -8.49 3.80 -8.98
N LEU A 86 -7.15 3.86 -8.80
CA LEU A 86 -6.46 2.93 -7.90
C LEU A 86 -6.93 3.02 -6.44
N GLN A 87 -7.58 4.14 -6.06
CA GLN A 87 -8.14 4.32 -4.72
C GLN A 87 -9.39 3.46 -4.44
N ILE A 88 -9.92 2.77 -5.45
CA ILE A 88 -11.14 1.95 -5.30
C ILE A 88 -11.01 0.91 -4.18
N TYR A 89 -9.83 0.31 -3.98
CA TYR A 89 -9.61 -0.67 -2.91
C TYR A 89 -9.46 -0.01 -1.53
N ASN A 90 -9.10 1.28 -1.50
CA ASN A 90 -8.96 2.04 -0.26
C ASN A 90 -10.29 2.63 0.25
N LEU A 91 -11.42 2.36 -0.42
CA LEU A 91 -12.74 2.78 0.06
C LEU A 91 -13.00 2.20 1.45
N PRO A 92 -13.24 3.05 2.46
CA PRO A 92 -13.42 2.58 3.83
C PRO A 92 -14.62 1.65 3.97
N LEU A 93 -14.43 0.55 4.70
CA LEU A 93 -15.46 -0.40 5.12
C LEU A 93 -16.28 -1.02 3.94
N GLN A 94 -15.74 -1.00 2.72
CA GLN A 94 -16.41 -1.60 1.57
C GLN A 94 -16.07 -3.09 1.42
N LEU A 95 -14.82 -3.47 1.70
CA LEU A 95 -14.36 -4.86 1.71
C LEU A 95 -14.39 -5.37 3.15
N LYS A 96 -15.07 -6.49 3.39
CA LYS A 96 -15.29 -7.05 4.73
C LYS A 96 -14.27 -8.11 5.11
N ASP A 97 -13.82 -8.87 4.12
CA ASP A 97 -12.96 -10.03 4.31
C ASP A 97 -12.11 -10.30 3.07
N PHE A 98 -11.24 -11.29 3.16
CA PHE A 98 -10.34 -11.66 2.09
C PHE A 98 -11.03 -12.38 0.92
N GLU A 99 -12.21 -12.96 1.10
CA GLU A 99 -12.97 -13.55 -0.01
C GLU A 99 -13.50 -12.45 -0.93
N GLU A 100 -14.01 -11.36 -0.36
CA GLU A 100 -14.40 -10.17 -1.11
C GLU A 100 -13.21 -9.53 -1.83
N VAL A 101 -12.04 -9.45 -1.16
CA VAL A 101 -10.80 -8.97 -1.77
C VAL A 101 -10.43 -9.80 -2.99
N ASP A 102 -10.44 -11.14 -2.87
CA ASP A 102 -10.03 -12.03 -3.96
C ASP A 102 -10.94 -11.87 -5.19
N VAL A 103 -12.25 -11.84 -4.97
CA VAL A 103 -13.24 -11.71 -6.07
C VAL A 103 -13.11 -10.35 -6.77
N VAL A 104 -12.84 -9.30 -6.03
CA VAL A 104 -12.67 -7.95 -6.59
C VAL A 104 -11.34 -7.86 -7.34
N ARG A 105 -10.23 -8.28 -6.73
CA ARG A 105 -8.91 -8.20 -7.33
C ARG A 105 -8.77 -9.05 -8.57
N GLU A 106 -9.37 -10.26 -8.60
CA GLU A 106 -9.37 -11.12 -9.80
C GLU A 106 -9.90 -10.38 -11.03
N LYS A 107 -10.89 -9.52 -10.87
CA LYS A 107 -11.54 -8.80 -11.95
C LYS A 107 -10.91 -7.43 -12.25
N MET A 108 -10.48 -6.72 -11.22
CA MET A 108 -10.11 -5.32 -11.34
C MET A 108 -8.59 -5.07 -11.39
N ASP A 109 -7.75 -5.96 -10.82
CA ASP A 109 -6.28 -5.78 -10.85
C ASP A 109 -5.71 -5.52 -12.25
N PRO A 110 -6.14 -6.24 -13.33
CA PRO A 110 -5.64 -5.95 -14.66
C PRO A 110 -5.91 -4.52 -15.14
N GLY A 111 -7.12 -4.00 -14.91
CA GLY A 111 -7.49 -2.64 -15.28
C GLY A 111 -6.74 -1.59 -14.46
N ILE A 112 -6.51 -1.84 -13.17
CA ILE A 112 -5.73 -0.95 -12.30
C ILE A 112 -4.26 -0.90 -12.75
N ILE A 113 -3.64 -2.06 -13.04
CA ILE A 113 -2.27 -2.14 -13.53
C ILE A 113 -2.14 -1.39 -14.86
N GLU A 114 -3.08 -1.59 -15.78
CA GLU A 114 -3.11 -0.87 -17.06
C GLU A 114 -3.23 0.64 -16.86
N GLY A 115 -4.16 1.09 -16.01
CA GLY A 115 -4.36 2.51 -15.73
C GLY A 115 -3.10 3.19 -15.16
N ILE A 116 -2.42 2.55 -14.21
CA ILE A 116 -1.14 3.04 -13.69
C ILE A 116 -0.08 3.05 -14.81
N GLY A 117 -0.10 2.04 -15.67
CA GLY A 117 0.79 1.92 -16.83
C GLY A 117 0.64 3.08 -17.81
N GLN A 118 -0.58 3.46 -18.11
CA GLN A 118 -0.90 4.63 -18.96
C GLN A 118 -0.41 5.94 -18.32
N GLY A 119 -0.34 6.00 -16.99
CA GLY A 119 0.25 7.09 -16.23
C GLY A 119 1.78 7.19 -16.33
N GLY A 120 2.45 6.20 -16.93
CA GLY A 120 3.91 6.23 -17.19
C GLY A 120 4.76 5.40 -16.22
N LEU A 121 4.17 4.45 -15.50
CA LEU A 121 4.88 3.49 -14.67
C LEU A 121 4.69 2.07 -15.23
N HIS A 122 5.76 1.28 -15.24
CA HIS A 122 5.64 -0.18 -15.37
C HIS A 122 5.41 -0.77 -13.98
N VAL A 123 4.28 -1.42 -13.80
CA VAL A 123 3.86 -2.01 -12.53
C VAL A 123 3.88 -3.53 -12.66
N PHE A 124 4.47 -4.18 -11.66
CA PHE A 124 4.42 -5.63 -11.49
C PHE A 124 3.11 -6.02 -10.80
N PRO A 125 2.78 -7.32 -10.66
CA PRO A 125 1.57 -7.74 -9.95
C PRO A 125 1.37 -7.01 -8.62
N LEU A 126 0.15 -6.60 -8.33
CA LEU A 126 -0.19 -5.89 -7.10
C LEU A 126 0.08 -6.78 -5.88
N ILE A 127 0.48 -6.15 -4.79
CA ILE A 127 0.89 -6.85 -3.57
C ILE A 127 -0.08 -6.46 -2.45
N GLU A 128 -0.71 -7.43 -1.84
CA GLU A 128 -1.50 -7.21 -0.62
C GLU A 128 -0.60 -6.67 0.50
N THR A 129 -0.96 -5.51 1.05
CA THR A 129 -0.38 -5.04 2.31
C THR A 129 -1.27 -5.45 3.48
N GLY A 130 -2.57 -5.61 3.23
CA GLY A 130 -3.57 -6.16 4.15
C GLY A 130 -4.62 -5.16 4.57
N PHE A 131 -5.55 -5.60 5.40
CA PHE A 131 -6.52 -4.70 6.01
C PHE A 131 -5.86 -3.80 7.07
N ALA A 132 -6.16 -2.51 7.01
CA ALA A 132 -5.78 -1.56 8.04
C ALA A 132 -6.76 -1.63 9.20
N TYR A 133 -6.21 -1.71 10.40
CA TYR A 133 -6.94 -1.63 11.67
C TYR A 133 -6.53 -0.34 12.39
N LEU A 134 -7.45 0.20 13.20
CA LEU A 134 -7.12 1.34 14.04
C LEU A 134 -6.40 0.87 15.30
N LEU A 135 -5.14 1.30 15.46
CA LEU A 135 -4.36 1.11 16.67
C LEU A 135 -4.32 2.45 17.42
N SER A 136 -4.56 2.45 18.73
CA SER A 136 -4.73 3.69 19.50
C SER A 136 -4.32 3.54 20.97
N LYS A 137 -4.05 4.70 21.61
CA LYS A 137 -3.73 4.80 23.05
C LYS A 137 -4.98 4.76 23.95
N LYS A 138 -6.17 4.92 23.37
CA LYS A 138 -7.45 4.84 24.08
C LYS A 138 -8.38 3.93 23.31
N PRO A 139 -9.32 3.27 23.99
CA PRO A 139 -10.26 2.39 23.30
C PRO A 139 -11.12 3.17 22.31
N VAL A 140 -11.29 2.62 21.11
CA VAL A 140 -12.16 3.14 20.05
C VAL A 140 -13.03 1.99 19.58
N ALA A 141 -14.35 2.12 19.76
CA ALA A 141 -15.35 1.22 19.20
C ALA A 141 -16.25 1.98 18.22
N ASN A 142 -16.56 3.23 18.52
CA ASN A 142 -17.47 4.10 17.76
C ASN A 142 -16.67 5.24 17.09
N PRO A 143 -17.09 5.72 15.90
CA PRO A 143 -16.45 6.88 15.26
C PRO A 143 -16.32 8.12 16.16
N SER A 144 -17.27 8.34 17.08
CA SER A 144 -17.24 9.46 18.02
C SER A 144 -16.09 9.39 19.03
N ASP A 145 -15.54 8.20 19.31
CA ASP A 145 -14.42 8.02 20.24
C ASP A 145 -13.13 8.66 19.69
N LEU A 146 -13.05 8.85 18.37
CA LEU A 146 -11.92 9.50 17.71
C LEU A 146 -11.81 11.01 18.04
N THR A 147 -12.91 11.66 18.49
CA THR A 147 -13.01 13.14 18.60
C THR A 147 -11.89 13.78 19.41
N ASN A 148 -11.31 13.06 20.38
CA ASN A 148 -10.25 13.56 21.24
C ASN A 148 -8.89 12.91 20.98
N LEU A 149 -8.74 12.21 19.86
CA LEU A 149 -7.49 11.57 19.48
C LEU A 149 -6.77 12.36 18.39
N LYS A 150 -5.46 12.33 18.46
CA LYS A 150 -4.57 12.86 17.42
C LYS A 150 -4.29 11.72 16.43
N VAL A 151 -4.99 11.74 15.32
CA VAL A 151 -4.93 10.66 14.32
C VAL A 151 -3.88 11.01 13.27
N TRP A 152 -2.91 10.13 13.07
CA TRP A 152 -1.92 10.27 12.03
C TRP A 152 -2.53 10.09 10.64
N VAL A 153 -2.06 10.91 9.71
CA VAL A 153 -2.23 10.72 8.26
C VAL A 153 -0.88 10.91 7.58
N PRO A 154 -0.60 10.22 6.46
CA PRO A 154 0.60 10.50 5.68
C PRO A 154 0.65 11.95 5.20
N ASP A 155 1.82 12.59 5.32
CA ASP A 155 2.01 13.94 4.80
C ASP A 155 1.83 13.97 3.28
N GLY A 156 0.93 14.82 2.80
CA GLY A 156 0.57 14.92 1.39
C GLY A 156 -0.41 13.85 0.89
N ASP A 157 -1.11 13.17 1.79
CA ASP A 157 -2.23 12.28 1.47
C ASP A 157 -3.59 12.99 1.65
N PRO A 158 -4.17 13.55 0.58
CA PRO A 158 -5.43 14.30 0.65
C PRO A 158 -6.61 13.40 1.07
N LEU A 159 -6.61 12.12 0.67
CA LEU A 159 -7.65 11.17 1.04
C LEU A 159 -7.63 10.90 2.55
N GLY A 160 -6.47 10.59 3.11
CA GLY A 160 -6.31 10.38 4.56
C GLY A 160 -6.77 11.59 5.37
N GLU A 161 -6.38 12.81 4.93
CA GLU A 161 -6.84 14.04 5.57
C GLU A 161 -8.36 14.22 5.49
N GLN A 162 -8.96 13.95 4.35
CA GLN A 162 -10.41 14.06 4.15
C GLN A 162 -11.16 13.05 5.01
N LEU A 163 -10.72 11.79 5.05
CA LEU A 163 -11.33 10.74 5.86
C LEU A 163 -11.31 11.10 7.35
N VAL A 164 -10.17 11.56 7.88
CA VAL A 164 -10.06 11.94 9.29
C VAL A 164 -10.96 13.14 9.63
N LYS A 165 -11.13 14.09 8.72
CA LYS A 165 -12.05 15.24 8.89
C LYS A 165 -13.52 14.82 8.99
N LEU A 166 -13.94 13.70 8.39
CA LEU A 166 -15.29 13.16 8.55
C LEU A 166 -15.62 12.83 10.01
N PHE A 167 -14.61 12.46 10.81
CA PHE A 167 -14.75 12.20 12.25
C PHE A 167 -14.70 13.46 13.10
N LYS A 168 -14.66 14.66 12.51
CA LYS A 168 -14.47 15.95 13.21
C LYS A 168 -13.18 15.99 14.04
N VAL A 169 -12.18 15.28 13.59
CA VAL A 169 -10.84 15.20 14.18
C VAL A 169 -9.86 15.96 13.33
N SER A 170 -8.94 16.69 13.94
CA SER A 170 -7.83 17.31 13.22
C SER A 170 -6.76 16.26 12.92
N PRO A 171 -6.45 15.98 11.64
CA PRO A 171 -5.38 15.05 11.28
C PRO A 171 -4.02 15.61 11.72
N VAL A 172 -3.09 14.71 12.03
CA VAL A 172 -1.68 15.01 12.27
C VAL A 172 -0.88 14.51 11.07
N PRO A 173 -0.63 15.37 10.06
CA PRO A 173 0.14 14.97 8.88
C PRO A 173 1.62 14.87 9.24
N LEU A 174 2.21 13.68 9.07
CA LEU A 174 3.62 13.40 9.29
C LEU A 174 4.14 12.40 8.26
N ASN A 175 5.42 12.51 7.95
CA ASN A 175 6.11 11.45 7.24
C ASN A 175 6.07 10.15 8.05
N ILE A 176 5.88 9.04 7.38
CA ILE A 176 5.79 7.71 8.02
C ILE A 176 7.01 7.39 8.88
N THR A 177 8.20 7.91 8.51
CA THR A 177 9.46 7.75 9.25
C THR A 177 9.46 8.43 10.61
N ASP A 178 8.59 9.43 10.83
CA ASP A 178 8.53 10.23 12.04
C ASP A 178 7.45 9.74 13.01
N VAL A 179 6.57 8.84 12.57
CA VAL A 179 5.40 8.40 13.34
C VAL A 179 5.79 7.65 14.62
N LEU A 180 6.85 6.85 14.60
CA LEU A 180 7.31 6.14 15.79
C LEU A 180 7.64 7.15 16.92
N ALA A 181 8.40 8.20 16.62
CA ALA A 181 8.73 9.25 17.58
C ALA A 181 7.49 10.03 18.01
N ALA A 182 6.53 10.26 17.09
CA ALA A 182 5.28 10.93 17.39
C ALA A 182 4.38 10.11 18.33
N LEU A 183 4.31 8.81 18.18
CA LEU A 183 3.64 7.89 19.11
C LEU A 183 4.32 7.88 20.47
N GLN A 184 5.66 7.84 20.54
CA GLN A 184 6.43 7.87 21.78
C GLN A 184 6.21 9.16 22.59
N THR A 185 6.17 10.30 21.91
CA THR A 185 6.02 11.61 22.54
C THR A 185 4.58 12.04 22.80
N GLY A 186 3.59 11.29 22.29
CA GLY A 186 2.18 11.64 22.40
C GLY A 186 1.75 12.76 21.44
N LEU A 187 2.52 13.02 20.39
CA LEU A 187 2.09 13.89 19.28
C LEU A 187 1.01 13.20 18.43
N VAL A 188 1.05 11.86 18.33
CA VAL A 188 0.05 11.00 17.71
C VAL A 188 -0.49 10.02 18.75
N ASP A 189 -1.80 9.80 18.74
CA ASP A 189 -2.51 8.88 19.63
C ASP A 189 -3.08 7.67 18.89
N ALA A 190 -3.31 7.78 17.58
CA ALA A 190 -3.93 6.71 16.78
C ALA A 190 -3.38 6.66 15.35
N VAL A 191 -3.26 5.45 14.83
CA VAL A 191 -2.82 5.14 13.46
C VAL A 191 -3.71 4.07 12.86
N ALA A 192 -4.00 4.15 11.56
CA ALA A 192 -4.73 3.11 10.82
C ALA A 192 -3.77 2.44 9.83
N VAL A 193 -3.34 1.22 10.14
CA VAL A 193 -2.37 0.46 9.34
C VAL A 193 -2.60 -1.04 9.44
N PRO A 194 -2.13 -1.85 8.48
CA PRO A 194 -2.10 -3.30 8.60
C PRO A 194 -1.22 -3.75 9.78
N PRO A 195 -1.60 -4.83 10.49
CA PRO A 195 -0.86 -5.33 11.64
C PRO A 195 0.62 -5.64 11.36
N LEU A 196 0.93 -6.19 10.18
CA LEU A 196 2.29 -6.45 9.76
C LEU A 196 3.13 -5.17 9.68
N VAL A 197 2.54 -4.08 9.19
CA VAL A 197 3.19 -2.75 9.13
C VAL A 197 3.43 -2.21 10.54
N ALA A 198 2.43 -2.32 11.43
CA ALA A 198 2.56 -1.90 12.83
C ALA A 198 3.71 -2.62 13.56
N ILE A 199 3.90 -3.92 13.30
CA ILE A 199 5.03 -4.68 13.84
C ILE A 199 6.34 -4.24 13.20
N ALA A 200 6.40 -4.18 11.87
CA ALA A 200 7.62 -3.84 11.13
C ALA A 200 8.18 -2.47 11.51
N LEU A 201 7.30 -1.50 11.77
CA LEU A 201 7.65 -0.13 12.19
C LEU A 201 7.67 0.05 13.72
N GLN A 202 7.44 -1.01 14.50
CA GLN A 202 7.43 -1.02 15.97
C GLN A 202 6.36 -0.12 16.62
N TRP A 203 5.32 0.25 15.89
CA TRP A 203 4.25 1.13 16.38
C TRP A 203 3.36 0.46 17.42
N HIS A 204 3.16 -0.86 17.29
CA HIS A 204 2.37 -1.67 18.23
C HIS A 204 2.87 -1.59 19.69
N ASN A 205 4.14 -1.24 19.91
CA ASN A 205 4.70 -1.06 21.26
C ASN A 205 4.27 0.26 21.95
N HIS A 206 3.57 1.14 21.24
CA HIS A 206 3.22 2.50 21.73
C HIS A 206 1.72 2.78 21.65
N VAL A 207 0.92 1.74 21.55
CA VAL A 207 -0.53 1.76 21.58
C VAL A 207 -1.04 0.67 22.53
N ASP A 208 -2.24 0.85 23.09
CA ASP A 208 -2.80 -0.05 24.08
C ASP A 208 -4.03 -0.81 23.54
N TYR A 209 -4.61 -0.32 22.43
CA TYR A 209 -5.86 -0.84 21.86
C TYR A 209 -5.74 -1.01 20.35
N MET A 210 -6.46 -2.00 19.84
CA MET A 210 -6.68 -2.23 18.42
C MET A 210 -8.15 -2.51 18.17
N MET A 211 -8.82 -1.71 17.36
CA MET A 211 -10.23 -1.95 17.01
C MET A 211 -10.32 -3.15 16.06
N ASP A 212 -11.08 -4.17 16.44
CA ASP A 212 -11.29 -5.37 15.61
C ASP A 212 -12.36 -5.12 14.54
N LEU A 213 -12.04 -4.18 13.66
CA LEU A 213 -12.83 -3.87 12.47
C LEU A 213 -11.86 -3.48 11.35
N PRO A 214 -11.84 -4.22 10.23
CA PRO A 214 -11.04 -3.84 9.07
C PRO A 214 -11.60 -2.56 8.45
N LEU A 215 -10.82 -1.45 8.53
CA LEU A 215 -11.27 -0.13 8.08
C LEU A 215 -11.16 0.03 6.57
N MET A 216 -10.05 -0.41 5.99
CA MET A 216 -9.81 -0.31 4.55
C MET A 216 -8.78 -1.36 4.12
N TYR A 217 -8.84 -1.76 2.86
CA TYR A 217 -7.84 -2.66 2.29
C TYR A 217 -6.70 -1.86 1.68
N ILE A 218 -5.47 -2.17 2.09
CA ILE A 218 -4.25 -1.53 1.62
C ILE A 218 -3.49 -2.49 0.73
N TYR A 219 -2.98 -1.99 -0.39
CA TYR A 219 -2.10 -2.73 -1.27
C TYR A 219 -0.92 -1.88 -1.71
N SER A 220 0.09 -2.54 -2.22
CA SER A 220 1.35 -1.93 -2.64
C SER A 220 1.71 -2.35 -4.05
N VAL A 221 2.59 -1.60 -4.66
CA VAL A 221 3.11 -1.88 -5.99
C VAL A 221 4.63 -1.88 -5.98
N LEU A 222 5.23 -2.78 -6.74
CA LEU A 222 6.59 -2.60 -7.23
C LEU A 222 6.48 -1.92 -8.58
N ALA A 223 7.06 -0.73 -8.72
CA ALA A 223 6.96 0.06 -9.93
C ALA A 223 8.33 0.54 -10.41
N ILE A 224 8.51 0.60 -11.73
CA ILE A 224 9.66 1.21 -12.40
C ILE A 224 9.13 2.24 -13.40
N ASP A 225 9.76 3.41 -13.52
CA ASP A 225 9.34 4.40 -14.51
C ASP A 225 9.46 3.84 -15.94
N ALA A 226 8.46 4.14 -16.78
CA ALA A 226 8.37 3.58 -18.12
C ALA A 226 9.57 3.93 -19.00
N ARG A 227 10.20 5.10 -18.77
CA ARG A 227 11.40 5.53 -19.52
C ARG A 227 12.59 4.64 -19.20
N SER A 228 12.73 4.19 -17.95
CA SER A 228 13.79 3.27 -17.55
C SER A 228 13.56 1.88 -18.13
N MET A 229 12.30 1.39 -18.14
CA MET A 229 11.97 0.14 -18.81
C MET A 229 12.21 0.21 -20.33
N ALA A 230 11.86 1.32 -20.97
CA ALA A 230 12.05 1.51 -22.41
C ALA A 230 13.52 1.53 -22.86
N LYS A 231 14.47 1.82 -21.96
CA LYS A 231 15.91 1.77 -22.25
C LYS A 231 16.46 0.35 -22.27
N MET A 232 15.75 -0.63 -21.73
CA MET A 232 16.14 -2.04 -21.79
C MET A 232 15.80 -2.62 -23.15
N SER A 233 16.58 -3.62 -23.59
CA SER A 233 16.18 -4.46 -24.74
C SER A 233 14.89 -5.21 -24.44
N ASP A 234 14.16 -5.65 -25.46
CA ASP A 234 12.94 -6.45 -25.28
C ASP A 234 13.22 -7.74 -24.49
N SER A 235 14.36 -8.38 -24.76
CA SER A 235 14.78 -9.57 -24.04
C SER A 235 15.11 -9.31 -22.58
N ASP A 236 15.74 -8.17 -22.26
CA ASP A 236 16.05 -7.80 -20.89
C ASP A 236 14.77 -7.41 -20.12
N ARG A 237 13.83 -6.68 -20.76
CA ARG A 237 12.50 -6.40 -20.17
C ARG A 237 11.74 -7.67 -19.84
N ALA A 238 11.67 -8.58 -20.81
CA ALA A 238 11.01 -9.87 -20.60
C ALA A 238 11.65 -10.67 -19.46
N LEU A 239 12.98 -10.65 -19.36
CA LEU A 239 13.69 -11.30 -18.25
C LEU A 239 13.37 -10.67 -16.91
N VAL A 240 13.39 -9.33 -16.82
CA VAL A 240 13.05 -8.58 -15.59
C VAL A 240 11.66 -8.94 -15.12
N THR A 241 10.66 -8.90 -16.03
CA THR A 241 9.27 -9.27 -15.75
C THR A 241 9.17 -10.74 -15.30
N ALA A 242 9.78 -11.67 -16.05
CA ALA A 242 9.76 -13.09 -15.70
C ALA A 242 10.41 -13.44 -14.36
N GLN A 243 11.29 -12.58 -13.81
CA GLN A 243 11.88 -12.79 -12.50
C GLN A 243 11.09 -12.08 -11.39
N LEU A 244 10.53 -10.89 -11.65
CA LEU A 244 9.87 -10.09 -10.62
C LEU A 244 8.39 -10.46 -10.45
N ASP A 245 7.65 -10.79 -11.51
CA ASP A 245 6.23 -11.15 -11.39
C ASP A 245 5.98 -12.33 -10.43
N PRO A 246 6.69 -13.48 -10.55
CA PRO A 246 6.49 -14.59 -9.61
C PRO A 246 6.87 -14.21 -8.17
N LEU A 247 7.86 -13.34 -7.99
CA LEU A 247 8.24 -12.86 -6.66
C LEU A 247 7.12 -12.00 -6.05
N MET A 248 6.56 -11.04 -6.82
CA MET A 248 5.46 -10.19 -6.33
C MET A 248 4.23 -11.03 -5.98
N GLN A 249 3.86 -11.98 -6.82
CA GLN A 249 2.77 -12.93 -6.52
C GLN A 249 3.03 -13.79 -5.27
N LYS A 250 4.28 -14.17 -5.02
CA LYS A 250 4.66 -14.89 -3.80
C LYS A 250 4.49 -14.00 -2.56
N ILE A 251 5.01 -12.77 -2.62
CA ILE A 251 4.92 -11.80 -1.53
C ILE A 251 3.45 -11.49 -1.22
N ASP A 252 2.63 -11.29 -2.24
CA ASP A 252 1.19 -11.08 -2.13
C ASP A 252 0.52 -12.15 -1.25
N ARG A 253 0.74 -13.43 -1.58
CA ARG A 253 0.18 -14.56 -0.82
C ARG A 253 0.72 -14.67 0.61
N VAL A 254 2.02 -14.40 0.80
CA VAL A 254 2.67 -14.50 2.12
C VAL A 254 2.20 -13.39 3.05
N ASN A 255 2.04 -12.17 2.55
CA ASN A 255 1.62 -11.01 3.34
C ASN A 255 0.25 -11.23 4.01
N ARG A 256 -0.69 -11.90 3.36
CA ARG A 256 -1.99 -12.25 3.97
C ARG A 256 -1.83 -13.08 5.23
N THR A 257 -1.07 -14.17 5.12
CA THR A 257 -0.80 -15.07 6.27
C THR A 257 -0.04 -14.33 7.36
N ASP A 258 0.92 -13.51 6.99
CA ASP A 258 1.73 -12.77 7.95
C ASP A 258 0.93 -11.67 8.65
N ASN A 259 -0.04 -11.02 7.98
CA ASN A 259 -0.94 -10.06 8.63
C ASN A 259 -1.86 -10.72 9.67
N LEU A 260 -2.41 -11.90 9.37
CA LEU A 260 -3.24 -12.64 10.33
C LEU A 260 -2.42 -12.98 11.58
N LYS A 261 -1.21 -13.53 11.41
CA LYS A 261 -0.30 -13.82 12.53
C LYS A 261 0.13 -12.55 13.27
N ALA A 262 0.33 -11.43 12.56
CA ALA A 262 0.69 -10.16 13.16
C ALA A 262 -0.44 -9.60 14.05
N PHE A 263 -1.70 -9.74 13.63
CA PHE A 263 -2.86 -9.37 14.45
C PHE A 263 -2.85 -10.15 15.77
N GLU A 264 -2.76 -11.49 15.69
CA GLU A 264 -2.69 -12.36 16.87
C GLU A 264 -1.49 -12.02 17.77
N ALA A 265 -0.33 -11.74 17.16
CA ALA A 265 0.89 -11.40 17.90
C ALA A 265 0.74 -10.07 18.65
N ILE A 266 0.15 -9.05 18.06
CA ILE A 266 -0.11 -7.75 18.69
C ILE A 266 -1.01 -7.93 19.91
N VAL A 267 -2.11 -8.68 19.79
CA VAL A 267 -3.03 -8.96 20.90
C VAL A 267 -2.32 -9.79 21.99
N SER A 268 -1.56 -10.81 21.62
CA SER A 268 -0.82 -11.65 22.60
C SER A 268 0.26 -10.88 23.37
N GLN A 269 0.76 -9.77 22.82
CA GLN A 269 1.72 -8.89 23.46
C GLN A 269 1.09 -7.85 24.38
N GLY A 270 -0.22 -7.88 24.57
CA GLY A 270 -0.95 -7.08 25.55
C GLY A 270 -1.76 -5.91 24.99
N VAL A 271 -1.79 -5.73 23.67
CA VAL A 271 -2.73 -4.77 23.05
C VAL A 271 -4.14 -5.35 23.12
N THR A 272 -5.08 -4.58 23.65
CA THR A 272 -6.48 -5.00 23.81
C THR A 272 -7.24 -4.87 22.50
N ALA A 273 -7.79 -5.98 22.00
CA ALA A 273 -8.74 -5.93 20.89
C ALA A 273 -10.09 -5.34 21.37
N VAL A 274 -10.60 -4.35 20.65
CA VAL A 274 -11.88 -3.70 20.93
C VAL A 274 -12.87 -4.12 19.85
N GLU A 275 -13.87 -4.90 20.23
CA GLU A 275 -14.93 -5.35 19.32
C GLU A 275 -16.07 -4.30 19.28
N PRO A 276 -16.36 -3.68 18.12
CA PRO A 276 -17.49 -2.78 17.96
C PRO A 276 -18.83 -3.54 18.13
N THR A 277 -19.79 -2.91 18.84
CA THR A 277 -21.17 -3.40 18.92
C THR A 277 -21.91 -3.21 17.60
N SER A 278 -23.13 -3.79 17.49
CA SER A 278 -23.99 -3.59 16.30
C SER A 278 -24.30 -2.10 16.05
N ASP A 279 -24.48 -1.31 17.11
CA ASP A 279 -24.75 0.12 17.00
C ASP A 279 -23.51 0.88 16.53
N ASP A 280 -22.31 0.49 17.01
CA ASP A 280 -21.04 1.05 16.55
C ASP A 280 -20.80 0.73 15.06
N LEU A 281 -21.06 -0.52 14.65
CA LEU A 281 -20.96 -0.93 13.24
C LEU A 281 -21.92 -0.14 12.34
N ALA A 282 -23.14 0.16 12.81
CA ALA A 282 -24.06 1.02 12.07
C ALA A 282 -23.53 2.44 11.91
N ALA A 283 -22.91 3.00 12.96
CA ALA A 283 -22.28 4.32 12.91
C ALA A 283 -21.10 4.34 11.94
N TRP A 284 -20.23 3.31 11.96
CA TRP A 284 -19.14 3.14 10.98
C TRP A 284 -19.67 2.98 9.55
N GLY A 285 -20.79 2.27 9.37
CA GLY A 285 -21.46 2.15 8.07
C GLY A 285 -21.88 3.50 7.48
N GLN A 286 -22.36 4.44 8.31
CA GLN A 286 -22.67 5.79 7.85
C GLN A 286 -21.41 6.54 7.41
N VAL A 287 -20.29 6.41 8.13
CA VAL A 287 -19.00 6.98 7.72
C VAL A 287 -18.56 6.45 6.37
N ALA A 288 -18.72 5.14 6.12
CA ALA A 288 -18.39 4.53 4.82
C ALA A 288 -19.21 5.13 3.67
N VAL A 289 -20.50 5.41 3.90
CA VAL A 289 -21.37 6.06 2.91
C VAL A 289 -20.91 7.49 2.62
N ASP A 290 -20.58 8.25 3.66
CA ASP A 290 -20.14 9.64 3.52
C ASP A 290 -18.76 9.73 2.87
N ALA A 291 -17.83 8.83 3.23
CA ALA A 291 -16.50 8.74 2.61
C ALA A 291 -16.60 8.44 1.11
N ARG A 292 -17.40 7.44 0.73
CA ARG A 292 -17.61 7.09 -0.69
C ARG A 292 -18.16 8.27 -1.49
N ARG A 293 -19.13 9.00 -0.91
CA ARG A 293 -19.68 10.20 -1.56
C ARG A 293 -18.61 11.27 -1.72
N GLY A 294 -17.85 11.56 -0.67
CA GLY A 294 -16.77 12.54 -0.70
C GLY A 294 -15.69 12.22 -1.74
N MET A 295 -15.31 10.95 -1.87
CA MET A 295 -14.33 10.51 -2.87
C MET A 295 -14.82 10.68 -4.32
N LEU A 296 -16.11 10.45 -4.57
CA LEU A 296 -16.73 10.73 -5.87
C LEU A 296 -16.76 12.23 -6.17
N GLU A 297 -17.20 13.04 -5.21
CA GLU A 297 -17.27 14.50 -5.36
C GLU A 297 -15.89 15.14 -5.56
N ALA A 298 -14.83 14.54 -4.96
CA ALA A 298 -13.45 14.96 -5.13
C ALA A 298 -12.76 14.36 -6.38
N GLU A 299 -13.47 13.58 -7.19
CA GLU A 299 -12.94 12.87 -8.37
C GLU A 299 -11.74 11.96 -8.05
N GLU A 300 -11.66 11.45 -6.80
CA GLU A 300 -10.63 10.50 -6.37
C GLU A 300 -10.93 9.08 -6.83
N VAL A 301 -12.17 8.79 -7.17
CA VAL A 301 -12.65 7.54 -7.78
C VAL A 301 -13.71 7.91 -8.82
N SER A 302 -13.62 7.34 -10.01
CA SER A 302 -14.61 7.57 -11.06
C SER A 302 -15.89 6.76 -10.81
N GLN A 303 -17.04 7.28 -11.28
CA GLN A 303 -18.31 6.55 -11.17
C GLN A 303 -18.28 5.19 -11.88
N PRO A 304 -17.70 5.02 -13.08
CA PRO A 304 -17.63 3.71 -13.73
C PRO A 304 -16.90 2.64 -12.91
N ILE A 305 -15.74 2.97 -12.32
CA ILE A 305 -14.98 2.01 -11.51
C ILE A 305 -15.72 1.65 -10.22
N LEU A 306 -16.42 2.62 -9.62
CA LEU A 306 -17.25 2.39 -8.43
C LEU A 306 -18.45 1.49 -8.74
N ASP A 307 -19.10 1.69 -9.90
CA ASP A 307 -20.22 0.85 -10.35
C ASP A 307 -19.76 -0.58 -10.59
N GLU A 308 -18.61 -0.78 -11.23
CA GLU A 308 -18.00 -2.10 -11.43
C GLU A 308 -17.70 -2.78 -10.09
N PHE A 309 -16.98 -2.11 -9.21
CA PHE A 309 -16.65 -2.59 -7.86
C PHE A 309 -17.88 -3.00 -7.07
N THR A 310 -18.90 -2.13 -7.04
CA THR A 310 -20.14 -2.38 -6.32
C THR A 310 -20.93 -3.54 -6.93
N SER A 311 -20.92 -3.68 -8.27
CA SER A 311 -21.57 -4.78 -8.98
C SER A 311 -20.92 -6.13 -8.65
N ILE A 312 -19.58 -6.16 -8.60
CA ILE A 312 -18.81 -7.36 -8.24
C ILE A 312 -19.20 -7.81 -6.82
N LEU A 313 -19.12 -6.89 -5.84
CA LEU A 313 -19.45 -7.19 -4.44
C LEU A 313 -20.90 -7.64 -4.27
N ARG A 314 -21.85 -6.94 -4.88
CA ARG A 314 -23.28 -7.33 -4.84
C ARG A 314 -23.50 -8.73 -5.39
N THR A 315 -22.86 -9.06 -6.50
CA THR A 315 -22.97 -10.38 -7.12
C THR A 315 -22.37 -11.47 -6.24
N HIS A 316 -21.26 -11.20 -5.57
CA HIS A 316 -20.63 -12.12 -4.64
C HIS A 316 -21.49 -12.35 -3.40
N ARG A 317 -21.91 -11.26 -2.73
CA ARG A 317 -22.74 -11.31 -1.53
C ARG A 317 -24.10 -11.98 -1.73
N ALA A 318 -24.71 -11.85 -2.91
CA ALA A 318 -25.96 -12.53 -3.25
C ALA A 318 -25.82 -14.06 -3.43
N ARG A 319 -24.60 -14.59 -3.53
CA ARG A 319 -24.31 -16.03 -3.64
C ARG A 319 -23.94 -16.67 -2.29
N GLN A 320 -23.68 -15.86 -1.29
CA GLN A 320 -23.47 -16.35 0.07
C GLN A 320 -24.82 -16.68 0.69
N PRO A 321 -24.96 -17.82 1.41
CA PRO A 321 -26.23 -18.28 1.97
C PRO A 321 -26.75 -17.38 3.10
#